data_0ccd6040c155b74a196ea23c34f72412
#
_entry.id   0ccd6040c155b74a196ea23c34f72412
#
_cell.length_a   1.000
_cell.length_b   1.000
_cell.length_c   1.000
_cell.angle_alpha   90.00
_cell.angle_beta   90.00
_cell.angle_gamma   90.00
#
_symmetry.space_group_name_H-M   'P 1'
#
loop_
_entity.id
_entity.type
_entity.pdbx_description
1 polymer ?
#
loop_
_entity_poly.entity_id
_entity_poly.type
_entity_poly.pdbx_seq_one_letter_code
_entity_poly.pdbx_strand_id
1 'polypeptide(L)'
;MRTQKLKFITVILVLAALAALLAGCSGKEDQTDKKEDSKTITVTDAKGKVEIPADPKRIVDISGNSDILSILGYSVVGTANSDAYDYTKFPSYLEKKLSGAEILGYSMQDKMDVEKILALKPDLIIISSVQEKMYQQLSKAAPTVMLKLAQTDWKEDVLKVADIMQKKEKAEAWLADYKKKAREKGKEIKKSYGKNKSYLSILASGGQIFVYDKAGIGSILYEDMGLKRPKGLPEQKDISLPVVSYEGLASIEADYILAMGTKDDMAALKKNSVWKELPAVKQGHVAELPASPYFNQGYSSIGRLSFLDEWNDLMEKMNE
;
A
#
# COMPACT_ATOMS: atom_id res chain seq x y z
N MET A 1 -62.39 -69.04 6.77
CA MET A 1 -61.35 -68.31 6.01
C MET A 1 -61.39 -66.78 6.23
N ARG A 2 -62.42 -66.22 6.77
CA ARG A 2 -62.54 -64.71 6.91
C ARG A 2 -61.84 -64.17 8.15
N THR A 3 -61.70 -64.96 9.21
CA THR A 3 -61.09 -64.58 10.48
C THR A 3 -59.55 -64.59 10.49
N GLN A 4 -58.88 -65.33 9.63
CA GLN A 4 -57.42 -65.36 9.52
C GLN A 4 -56.89 -64.13 8.74
N LYS A 5 -57.61 -63.68 7.74
CA LYS A 5 -57.21 -62.48 6.97
C LYS A 5 -57.31 -61.21 7.80
N LEU A 6 -58.24 -61.14 8.75
CA LEU A 6 -58.40 -59.94 9.64
C LEU A 6 -57.25 -59.89 10.65
N LYS A 7 -56.77 -61.03 11.18
CA LYS A 7 -55.61 -61.03 12.10
C LYS A 7 -54.32 -60.70 11.44
N PHE A 8 -54.13 -61.05 10.15
CA PHE A 8 -52.93 -60.68 9.38
C PHE A 8 -52.89 -59.17 9.08
N ILE A 9 -54.00 -58.54 8.77
CA ILE A 9 -54.06 -57.09 8.50
C ILE A 9 -53.83 -56.32 9.78
N THR A 10 -54.32 -56.79 10.93
CA THR A 10 -54.10 -56.11 12.23
C THR A 10 -52.64 -56.21 12.67
N VAL A 11 -51.94 -57.27 12.41
CA VAL A 11 -50.52 -57.46 12.73
C VAL A 11 -49.66 -56.56 11.83
N ILE A 12 -49.98 -56.43 10.54
CA ILE A 12 -49.24 -55.54 9.62
C ILE A 12 -49.47 -54.06 9.97
N LEU A 13 -50.65 -53.64 10.40
CA LEU A 13 -50.94 -52.28 10.85
C LEU A 13 -50.23 -51.94 12.17
N VAL A 14 -50.07 -52.89 13.10
CA VAL A 14 -49.37 -52.67 14.36
C VAL A 14 -47.85 -52.62 14.12
N LEU A 15 -47.29 -53.39 13.21
CA LEU A 15 -45.87 -53.34 12.79
C LEU A 15 -45.55 -52.03 12.05
N ALA A 16 -46.43 -51.50 11.22
CA ALA A 16 -46.29 -50.21 10.58
C ALA A 16 -46.35 -49.04 11.57
N ALA A 17 -47.18 -49.13 12.62
CA ALA A 17 -47.24 -48.11 13.69
C ALA A 17 -46.02 -48.12 14.60
N LEU A 18 -45.39 -49.26 14.86
CA LEU A 18 -44.13 -49.38 15.62
C LEU A 18 -42.90 -48.85 14.83
N ALA A 19 -42.91 -48.97 13.50
CA ALA A 19 -41.83 -48.43 12.66
C ALA A 19 -41.89 -46.89 12.57
N ALA A 20 -43.07 -46.28 12.71
CA ALA A 20 -43.26 -44.83 12.71
C ALA A 20 -42.83 -44.17 14.06
N LEU A 21 -42.78 -44.92 15.15
CA LEU A 21 -42.36 -44.42 16.47
C LEU A 21 -40.85 -44.45 16.73
N LEU A 22 -40.08 -45.10 15.84
CA LEU A 22 -38.60 -45.14 15.91
C LEU A 22 -37.93 -44.07 15.01
N ALA A 23 -38.71 -43.31 14.23
CA ALA A 23 -38.18 -42.25 13.39
C ALA A 23 -38.34 -40.82 14.01
N GLY A 24 -38.78 -40.74 15.27
CA GLY A 24 -39.16 -39.49 15.91
C GLY A 24 -38.42 -39.15 17.19
N CYS A 25 -37.08 -39.39 17.24
CA CYS A 25 -36.24 -38.79 18.29
C CYS A 25 -34.78 -38.82 17.88
N SER A 26 -34.38 -37.90 17.05
CA SER A 26 -33.02 -37.38 17.05
C SER A 26 -33.00 -36.02 16.35
N GLY A 27 -33.72 -35.08 16.92
CA GLY A 27 -33.58 -33.66 16.64
C GLY A 27 -32.78 -33.01 17.77
N LYS A 28 -31.53 -33.38 17.95
CA LYS A 28 -30.53 -32.43 18.39
C LYS A 28 -30.11 -31.74 17.09
N GLU A 29 -30.55 -30.51 16.93
CA GLU A 29 -29.83 -29.53 16.15
C GLU A 29 -28.46 -29.36 16.80
N ASP A 30 -27.52 -30.22 16.45
CA ASP A 30 -26.14 -29.81 16.41
C ASP A 30 -26.12 -28.70 15.36
N GLN A 31 -26.10 -27.45 15.84
CA GLN A 31 -25.48 -26.38 15.14
C GLN A 31 -24.00 -26.75 14.96
N THR A 32 -23.73 -27.69 14.07
CA THR A 32 -22.46 -27.72 13.40
C THR A 32 -22.43 -26.43 12.63
N ASP A 33 -21.73 -25.41 13.22
CA ASP A 33 -21.11 -24.38 12.45
C ASP A 33 -20.53 -25.08 11.22
N LYS A 34 -21.19 -24.93 10.07
CA LYS A 34 -20.55 -25.20 8.79
C LYS A 34 -19.40 -24.24 8.75
N LYS A 35 -18.22 -24.69 9.22
CA LYS A 35 -16.97 -24.18 8.67
C LYS A 35 -17.15 -24.35 7.17
N GLU A 36 -17.49 -23.26 6.48
CA GLU A 36 -17.25 -23.19 5.04
C GLU A 36 -15.81 -23.67 4.87
N ASP A 37 -15.63 -24.77 4.14
CA ASP A 37 -14.31 -25.22 3.71
C ASP A 37 -13.71 -24.06 2.91
N SER A 38 -13.06 -23.14 3.59
CA SER A 38 -12.40 -22.02 2.97
C SER A 38 -11.27 -22.62 2.15
N LYS A 39 -11.46 -22.61 0.83
CA LYS A 39 -10.45 -23.11 -0.10
C LYS A 39 -9.15 -22.39 0.22
N THR A 40 -8.10 -23.15 0.50
CA THR A 40 -6.75 -22.65 0.65
C THR A 40 -6.00 -22.76 -0.68
N ILE A 41 -5.01 -21.92 -0.84
CA ILE A 41 -4.04 -21.95 -1.94
C ILE A 41 -2.65 -21.93 -1.36
N THR A 42 -1.71 -22.55 -2.05
CA THR A 42 -0.30 -22.48 -1.70
C THR A 42 0.36 -21.38 -2.50
N VAL A 43 0.96 -20.42 -1.82
CA VAL A 43 1.75 -19.33 -2.41
C VAL A 43 3.22 -19.46 -2.01
N THR A 44 4.11 -18.82 -2.75
CA THR A 44 5.53 -18.77 -2.40
C THR A 44 5.87 -17.34 -1.96
N ASP A 45 6.34 -17.20 -0.73
CA ASP A 45 6.79 -15.94 -0.15
C ASP A 45 8.33 -15.92 0.07
N ALA A 46 8.84 -14.94 0.79
CA ALA A 46 10.27 -14.83 1.08
C ALA A 46 10.81 -15.96 2.01
N LYS A 47 9.94 -16.70 2.70
CA LYS A 47 10.29 -17.82 3.59
C LYS A 47 10.05 -19.19 2.95
N GLY A 48 9.37 -19.26 1.80
CA GLY A 48 9.05 -20.49 1.11
C GLY A 48 7.56 -20.63 0.82
N LYS A 49 7.05 -21.88 0.86
CA LYS A 49 5.64 -22.16 0.59
C LYS A 49 4.78 -21.91 1.84
N VAL A 50 3.70 -21.17 1.67
CA VAL A 50 2.70 -20.87 2.70
C VAL A 50 1.32 -21.17 2.17
N GLU A 51 0.47 -21.82 2.98
CA GLU A 51 -0.95 -21.97 2.70
C GLU A 51 -1.71 -20.77 3.22
N ILE A 52 -2.50 -20.14 2.36
CA ILE A 52 -3.34 -18.99 2.70
C ILE A 52 -4.78 -19.22 2.22
N PRO A 53 -5.80 -18.55 2.78
CA PRO A 53 -7.14 -18.58 2.21
C PRO A 53 -7.13 -18.09 0.76
N ALA A 54 -7.88 -18.76 -0.12
CA ALA A 54 -8.01 -18.35 -1.53
C ALA A 54 -8.73 -16.98 -1.67
N ASP A 55 -9.56 -16.63 -0.69
CA ASP A 55 -10.29 -15.36 -0.63
C ASP A 55 -10.31 -14.85 0.82
N PRO A 56 -9.19 -14.27 1.31
CA PRO A 56 -9.07 -13.78 2.67
C PRO A 56 -10.02 -12.61 2.91
N LYS A 57 -10.69 -12.59 4.08
CA LYS A 57 -11.69 -11.60 4.44
C LYS A 57 -11.21 -10.63 5.53
N ARG A 58 -10.24 -11.04 6.31
CA ARG A 58 -9.72 -10.28 7.45
C ARG A 58 -8.21 -10.14 7.35
N ILE A 59 -7.79 -9.36 6.36
CA ILE A 59 -6.37 -9.13 6.08
C ILE A 59 -5.84 -8.09 7.06
N VAL A 60 -4.73 -8.41 7.73
CA VAL A 60 -3.86 -7.44 8.41
C VAL A 60 -2.60 -7.28 7.58
N ASP A 61 -2.34 -6.07 7.13
CA ASP A 61 -1.13 -5.72 6.39
C ASP A 61 -0.25 -4.76 7.17
N ILE A 62 0.90 -5.23 7.64
CA ILE A 62 1.92 -4.38 8.26
C ILE A 62 3.15 -4.17 7.38
N SER A 63 3.09 -4.65 6.14
CA SER A 63 4.17 -4.48 5.16
C SER A 63 4.21 -3.09 4.50
N GLY A 64 3.11 -2.31 4.62
CA GLY A 64 2.96 -1.02 3.96
C GLY A 64 2.35 -1.09 2.56
N ASN A 65 1.73 -2.22 2.18
CA ASN A 65 1.17 -2.45 0.85
C ASN A 65 -0.37 -2.50 0.83
N SER A 66 -1.03 -1.93 1.83
CA SER A 66 -2.50 -1.91 1.90
C SER A 66 -3.13 -1.11 0.75
N ASP A 67 -2.43 -0.15 0.19
CA ASP A 67 -2.83 0.57 -1.01
C ASP A 67 -2.85 -0.35 -2.24
N ILE A 68 -1.85 -1.23 -2.39
CA ILE A 68 -1.82 -2.26 -3.44
C ILE A 68 -2.97 -3.25 -3.24
N LEU A 69 -3.20 -3.72 -2.02
CA LEU A 69 -4.34 -4.59 -1.71
C LEU A 69 -5.67 -3.93 -2.10
N SER A 70 -5.82 -2.63 -1.83
CA SER A 70 -7.00 -1.85 -2.25
C SER A 70 -7.14 -1.80 -3.77
N ILE A 71 -6.05 -1.61 -4.51
CA ILE A 71 -6.04 -1.67 -5.98
C ILE A 71 -6.51 -3.04 -6.46
N LEU A 72 -6.07 -4.11 -5.80
CA LEU A 72 -6.47 -5.49 -6.11
C LEU A 72 -7.89 -5.84 -5.67
N GLY A 73 -8.58 -4.94 -4.97
CA GLY A 73 -9.99 -5.09 -4.56
C GLY A 73 -10.18 -5.73 -3.20
N TYR A 74 -9.13 -5.79 -2.39
CA TYR A 74 -9.21 -6.24 -1.00
C TYR A 74 -9.34 -5.05 -0.04
N SER A 75 -10.04 -5.28 1.07
CA SER A 75 -10.04 -4.40 2.24
C SER A 75 -9.18 -5.03 3.33
N VAL A 76 -8.52 -4.19 4.13
CA VAL A 76 -7.76 -4.63 5.30
C VAL A 76 -8.48 -4.24 6.57
N VAL A 77 -8.35 -5.06 7.62
CA VAL A 77 -8.91 -4.76 8.95
C VAL A 77 -7.89 -4.06 9.86
N GLY A 78 -6.61 -4.17 9.53
CA GLY A 78 -5.51 -3.49 10.20
C GLY A 78 -4.37 -3.22 9.24
N THR A 79 -3.66 -2.12 9.43
CA THR A 79 -2.63 -1.68 8.49
C THR A 79 -1.52 -0.87 9.16
N ALA A 80 -0.33 -0.91 8.57
CA ALA A 80 0.79 -0.03 8.90
C ALA A 80 1.04 1.06 7.84
N ASN A 81 0.06 1.37 7.00
CA ASN A 81 0.14 2.49 6.05
C ASN A 81 -0.23 3.84 6.71
N SER A 82 0.25 4.10 7.92
CA SER A 82 0.13 5.42 8.55
C SER A 82 1.02 6.45 7.87
N ASP A 83 0.77 7.73 8.17
CA ASP A 83 1.62 8.82 7.71
C ASP A 83 3.00 8.78 8.42
N ALA A 84 4.08 9.03 7.68
CA ALA A 84 5.45 9.00 8.22
C ALA A 84 5.74 10.12 9.24
N TYR A 85 4.93 11.17 9.26
CA TYR A 85 5.04 12.31 10.18
C TYR A 85 4.00 12.28 11.32
N ASP A 86 2.97 11.41 11.21
CA ASP A 86 1.97 11.18 12.25
C ASP A 86 1.44 9.75 12.16
N TYR A 87 2.04 8.83 12.90
CA TYR A 87 1.68 7.40 12.90
C TYR A 87 0.26 7.10 13.39
N THR A 88 -0.49 8.10 13.82
CA THR A 88 -1.89 7.96 14.27
C THR A 88 -2.90 8.24 13.18
N LYS A 89 -2.44 8.67 11.99
CA LYS A 89 -3.31 9.06 10.87
C LYS A 89 -2.92 8.35 9.58
N PHE A 90 -3.87 8.27 8.67
CA PHE A 90 -3.58 7.95 7.28
C PHE A 90 -3.09 9.20 6.54
N PRO A 91 -2.20 9.04 5.54
CA PRO A 91 -2.01 10.09 4.55
C PRO A 91 -3.34 10.40 3.85
N SER A 92 -3.62 11.66 3.53
CA SER A 92 -4.93 12.11 3.00
C SER A 92 -5.44 11.32 1.80
N TYR A 93 -4.56 10.91 0.90
CA TYR A 93 -4.91 10.11 -0.28
C TYR A 93 -5.31 8.64 0.04
N LEU A 94 -5.05 8.14 1.26
CA LEU A 94 -5.44 6.80 1.72
C LEU A 94 -6.64 6.80 2.66
N GLU A 95 -7.03 7.92 3.27
CA GLU A 95 -8.09 8.00 4.27
C GLU A 95 -9.38 7.29 3.83
N LYS A 96 -9.85 7.59 2.61
CA LYS A 96 -11.07 6.97 2.06
C LYS A 96 -10.86 5.48 1.74
N LYS A 97 -9.67 5.10 1.29
CA LYS A 97 -9.38 3.73 0.86
C LYS A 97 -9.19 2.76 2.02
N LEU A 98 -8.63 3.26 3.11
CA LEU A 98 -8.35 2.49 4.32
C LEU A 98 -9.33 2.82 5.46
N SER A 99 -10.44 3.50 5.16
CA SER A 99 -11.47 3.80 6.15
C SER A 99 -12.01 2.51 6.77
N GLY A 100 -11.99 2.43 8.09
CA GLY A 100 -12.40 1.23 8.84
C GLY A 100 -11.27 0.25 9.16
N ALA A 101 -10.07 0.45 8.63
CA ALA A 101 -8.89 -0.29 9.08
C ALA A 101 -8.29 0.34 10.35
N GLU A 102 -7.83 -0.50 11.29
CA GLU A 102 -7.10 -0.03 12.46
C GLU A 102 -5.66 0.30 12.08
N ILE A 103 -5.15 1.45 12.51
CA ILE A 103 -3.75 1.81 12.35
C ILE A 103 -2.93 1.08 13.40
N LEU A 104 -2.02 0.23 12.94
CA LEU A 104 -1.16 -0.61 13.78
C LEU A 104 0.24 -0.05 13.96
N GLY A 105 0.59 0.97 13.19
CA GLY A 105 1.90 1.62 13.20
C GLY A 105 2.32 2.09 11.81
N TYR A 106 3.61 2.35 11.67
CA TYR A 106 4.23 2.73 10.40
C TYR A 106 5.07 1.58 9.84
N SER A 107 4.94 1.28 8.56
CA SER A 107 5.51 0.10 7.91
C SER A 107 7.03 -0.05 8.00
N MET A 108 7.76 1.02 8.31
CA MET A 108 9.21 0.97 8.53
C MET A 108 9.60 0.63 9.97
N GLN A 109 8.64 0.41 10.86
CA GLN A 109 8.92 -0.09 12.21
C GLN A 109 9.15 -1.60 12.17
N ASP A 110 10.20 -2.07 12.82
CA ASP A 110 10.57 -3.50 12.90
C ASP A 110 9.72 -4.29 13.91
N LYS A 111 8.99 -3.59 14.78
CA LYS A 111 8.10 -4.16 15.80
C LYS A 111 6.80 -3.37 15.88
N MET A 112 5.72 -4.11 16.04
CA MET A 112 4.37 -3.60 16.27
C MET A 112 3.70 -4.40 17.37
N ASP A 113 2.60 -3.90 17.90
CA ASP A 113 1.83 -4.54 18.95
C ASP A 113 1.13 -5.81 18.42
N VAL A 114 1.67 -6.97 18.78
CA VAL A 114 1.15 -8.27 18.34
C VAL A 114 -0.25 -8.53 18.91
N GLU A 115 -0.55 -8.07 20.14
CA GLU A 115 -1.86 -8.27 20.75
C GLU A 115 -2.94 -7.52 19.97
N LYS A 116 -2.66 -6.29 19.54
CA LYS A 116 -3.55 -5.53 18.66
C LYS A 116 -3.76 -6.23 17.31
N ILE A 117 -2.68 -6.73 16.70
CA ILE A 117 -2.77 -7.48 15.45
C ILE A 117 -3.71 -8.69 15.61
N LEU A 118 -3.52 -9.49 16.65
CA LEU A 118 -4.28 -10.71 16.87
C LEU A 118 -5.73 -10.43 17.33
N ALA A 119 -5.98 -9.33 18.04
CA ALA A 119 -7.33 -8.91 18.43
C ALA A 119 -8.23 -8.66 17.22
N LEU A 120 -7.66 -8.32 16.05
CA LEU A 120 -8.37 -8.17 14.79
C LEU A 120 -8.80 -9.51 14.18
N LYS A 121 -8.40 -10.65 14.75
CA LYS A 121 -8.71 -12.02 14.27
C LYS A 121 -8.44 -12.15 12.77
N PRO A 122 -7.21 -11.91 12.31
CA PRO A 122 -6.88 -12.00 10.89
C PRO A 122 -6.98 -13.43 10.38
N ASP A 123 -7.42 -13.60 9.13
CA ASP A 123 -7.31 -14.85 8.38
C ASP A 123 -6.09 -14.85 7.43
N LEU A 124 -5.47 -13.67 7.23
CA LEU A 124 -4.20 -13.49 6.55
C LEU A 124 -3.44 -12.31 7.16
N ILE A 125 -2.16 -12.51 7.44
CA ILE A 125 -1.24 -11.44 7.85
C ILE A 125 -0.19 -11.27 6.76
N ILE A 126 0.06 -10.02 6.34
CA ILE A 126 1.11 -9.68 5.38
C ILE A 126 2.13 -8.79 6.08
N ILE A 127 3.39 -9.20 6.03
CA ILE A 127 4.53 -8.47 6.58
C ILE A 127 5.59 -8.25 5.50
N SER A 128 6.53 -7.36 5.72
CA SER A 128 7.75 -7.25 4.91
C SER A 128 8.97 -7.78 5.64
N SER A 129 10.12 -7.81 4.97
CA SER A 129 11.41 -8.13 5.61
C SER A 129 11.77 -7.19 6.77
N VAL A 130 11.20 -5.99 6.83
CA VAL A 130 11.37 -5.07 7.97
C VAL A 130 10.87 -5.71 9.27
N GLN A 131 9.72 -6.42 9.22
CA GLN A 131 9.10 -7.09 10.36
C GLN A 131 9.51 -8.57 10.50
N GLU A 132 10.60 -9.01 9.87
CA GLU A 132 11.01 -10.44 9.86
C GLU A 132 11.06 -11.07 11.26
N LYS A 133 11.48 -10.31 12.28
CA LYS A 133 11.56 -10.79 13.67
C LYS A 133 10.20 -11.18 14.27
N MET A 134 9.10 -10.64 13.74
CA MET A 134 7.74 -10.94 14.18
C MET A 134 7.16 -12.19 13.51
N TYR A 135 7.75 -12.67 12.42
CA TYR A 135 7.21 -13.76 11.59
C TYR A 135 6.85 -15.00 12.39
N GLN A 136 7.76 -15.50 13.21
CA GLN A 136 7.54 -16.74 13.99
C GLN A 136 6.37 -16.63 15.00
N GLN A 137 6.15 -15.44 15.55
CA GLN A 137 5.06 -15.23 16.49
C GLN A 137 3.72 -15.11 15.76
N LEU A 138 3.68 -14.36 14.68
CA LEU A 138 2.47 -14.13 13.88
C LEU A 138 2.01 -15.41 13.16
N SER A 139 2.93 -16.16 12.57
CA SER A 139 2.61 -17.39 11.82
C SER A 139 2.09 -18.54 12.68
N LYS A 140 2.25 -18.49 14.00
CA LYS A 140 1.61 -19.45 14.92
C LYS A 140 0.12 -19.16 15.12
N ALA A 141 -0.31 -17.94 14.85
CA ALA A 141 -1.67 -17.47 15.12
C ALA A 141 -2.54 -17.38 13.87
N ALA A 142 -1.96 -17.02 12.72
CA ALA A 142 -2.66 -16.93 11.44
C ALA A 142 -1.68 -17.17 10.28
N PRO A 143 -2.18 -17.59 9.08
CA PRO A 143 -1.40 -17.60 7.86
C PRO A 143 -0.67 -16.28 7.67
N THR A 144 0.66 -16.31 7.59
CA THR A 144 1.50 -15.11 7.50
C THR A 144 2.41 -15.20 6.30
N VAL A 145 2.32 -14.21 5.43
CA VAL A 145 3.16 -14.05 4.23
C VAL A 145 4.19 -12.96 4.45
N MET A 146 5.45 -13.24 4.15
CA MET A 146 6.51 -12.26 4.19
C MET A 146 6.94 -11.82 2.80
N LEU A 147 6.81 -10.53 2.52
CA LEU A 147 7.22 -9.92 1.26
C LEU A 147 8.68 -9.48 1.33
N LYS A 148 9.47 -9.84 0.32
CA LYS A 148 10.77 -9.21 0.06
C LYS A 148 10.59 -8.18 -1.03
N LEU A 149 10.37 -6.93 -0.63
CA LEU A 149 10.11 -5.82 -1.53
C LEU A 149 11.40 -5.32 -2.18
N ALA A 150 11.30 -4.87 -3.42
CA ALA A 150 12.41 -4.25 -4.15
C ALA A 150 12.68 -2.82 -3.66
N GLN A 151 11.67 -2.15 -3.09
CA GLN A 151 11.68 -0.78 -2.53
C GLN A 151 12.02 0.33 -3.53
N THR A 152 12.91 0.09 -4.50
CA THR A 152 13.24 1.01 -5.59
C THR A 152 12.49 0.73 -6.88
N ASP A 153 11.98 -0.49 -7.07
CA ASP A 153 11.07 -0.86 -8.15
C ASP A 153 9.65 -1.13 -7.60
N TRP A 154 8.91 -0.07 -7.38
CA TRP A 154 7.55 -0.15 -6.88
C TRP A 154 6.60 -0.96 -7.77
N LYS A 155 6.86 -1.02 -9.09
CA LYS A 155 6.05 -1.80 -10.04
C LYS A 155 6.26 -3.30 -9.83
N GLU A 156 7.51 -3.70 -9.57
CA GLU A 156 7.83 -5.08 -9.18
C GLU A 156 7.13 -5.43 -7.87
N ASP A 157 7.09 -4.51 -6.89
CA ASP A 157 6.42 -4.75 -5.62
C ASP A 157 4.90 -4.90 -5.78
N VAL A 158 4.26 -4.10 -6.66
CA VAL A 158 2.84 -4.30 -7.03
C VAL A 158 2.61 -5.69 -7.60
N LEU A 159 3.47 -6.16 -8.50
CA LEU A 159 3.32 -7.49 -9.12
C LEU A 159 3.57 -8.62 -8.11
N LYS A 160 4.50 -8.47 -7.16
CA LYS A 160 4.73 -9.44 -6.09
C LYS A 160 3.51 -9.61 -5.18
N VAL A 161 2.92 -8.50 -4.75
CA VAL A 161 1.68 -8.56 -3.95
C VAL A 161 0.55 -9.19 -4.76
N ALA A 162 0.43 -8.83 -6.03
CA ALA A 162 -0.59 -9.39 -6.92
C ALA A 162 -0.40 -10.89 -7.19
N ASP A 163 0.83 -11.38 -7.26
CA ASP A 163 1.13 -12.81 -7.43
C ASP A 163 0.66 -13.59 -6.19
N ILE A 164 1.01 -13.14 -4.99
CA ILE A 164 0.52 -13.72 -3.73
C ILE A 164 -1.01 -13.76 -3.67
N MET A 165 -1.66 -12.68 -4.09
CA MET A 165 -3.12 -12.56 -4.06
C MET A 165 -3.81 -13.14 -5.30
N GLN A 166 -3.06 -13.76 -6.24
CA GLN A 166 -3.56 -14.30 -7.52
C GLN A 166 -4.39 -13.29 -8.33
N LYS A 167 -3.93 -12.03 -8.36
CA LYS A 167 -4.60 -10.90 -9.06
C LYS A 167 -3.68 -10.21 -10.08
N LYS A 168 -2.76 -10.96 -10.69
CA LYS A 168 -1.74 -10.43 -11.59
C LYS A 168 -2.32 -9.61 -12.74
N GLU A 169 -3.34 -10.12 -13.43
CA GLU A 169 -3.99 -9.41 -14.54
C GLU A 169 -4.56 -8.04 -14.10
N LYS A 170 -5.14 -7.98 -12.90
CA LYS A 170 -5.68 -6.72 -12.35
C LYS A 170 -4.58 -5.72 -12.05
N ALA A 171 -3.44 -6.18 -11.52
CA ALA A 171 -2.27 -5.34 -11.27
C ALA A 171 -1.67 -4.81 -12.58
N GLU A 172 -1.50 -5.67 -13.58
CA GLU A 172 -0.97 -5.30 -14.90
C GLU A 172 -1.86 -4.27 -15.60
N ALA A 173 -3.18 -4.46 -15.55
CA ALA A 173 -4.13 -3.49 -16.11
C ALA A 173 -4.04 -2.13 -15.40
N TRP A 174 -3.96 -2.12 -14.06
CA TRP A 174 -3.80 -0.90 -13.29
C TRP A 174 -2.47 -0.19 -13.59
N LEU A 175 -1.36 -0.94 -13.64
CA LEU A 175 -0.03 -0.40 -13.98
C LEU A 175 0.00 0.20 -15.40
N ALA A 176 -0.68 -0.43 -16.36
CA ALA A 176 -0.79 0.08 -17.71
C ALA A 176 -1.56 1.41 -17.78
N ASP A 177 -2.68 1.52 -17.04
CA ASP A 177 -3.47 2.76 -16.94
C ASP A 177 -2.66 3.87 -16.24
N TYR A 178 -2.03 3.57 -15.12
CA TYR A 178 -1.14 4.51 -14.44
C TYR A 178 -0.03 5.02 -15.36
N LYS A 179 0.68 4.13 -16.06
CA LYS A 179 1.75 4.47 -16.98
C LYS A 179 1.26 5.41 -18.09
N LYS A 180 0.07 5.13 -18.63
CA LYS A 180 -0.55 6.00 -19.65
C LYS A 180 -0.80 7.39 -19.10
N LYS A 181 -1.47 7.51 -17.92
CA LYS A 181 -1.76 8.79 -17.26
C LYS A 181 -0.49 9.57 -16.96
N ALA A 182 0.54 8.92 -16.40
CA ALA A 182 1.81 9.57 -16.09
C ALA A 182 2.50 10.12 -17.35
N ARG A 183 2.52 9.37 -18.45
CA ARG A 183 3.09 9.81 -19.73
C ARG A 183 2.31 10.97 -20.36
N GLU A 184 0.99 10.93 -20.27
CA GLU A 184 0.13 12.02 -20.76
C GLU A 184 0.38 13.30 -19.96
N LYS A 185 0.42 13.21 -18.62
CA LYS A 185 0.75 14.33 -17.74
C LYS A 185 2.14 14.91 -18.04
N GLY A 186 3.16 14.07 -18.23
CA GLY A 186 4.50 14.52 -18.61
C GLY A 186 4.54 15.24 -19.98
N LYS A 187 3.72 14.84 -20.97
CA LYS A 187 3.59 15.54 -22.25
C LYS A 187 2.91 16.90 -22.08
N GLU A 188 1.85 16.96 -21.26
CA GLU A 188 1.14 18.20 -20.94
C GLU A 188 2.10 19.22 -20.31
N ILE A 189 2.86 18.81 -19.30
CA ILE A 189 3.85 19.66 -18.61
C ILE A 189 4.90 20.18 -19.59
N LYS A 190 5.47 19.31 -20.41
CA LYS A 190 6.45 19.72 -21.44
C LYS A 190 5.90 20.70 -22.45
N LYS A 191 4.60 20.62 -22.78
CA LYS A 191 3.92 21.55 -23.67
C LYS A 191 3.71 22.90 -23.00
N SER A 192 3.31 22.93 -21.71
CA SER A 192 2.98 24.15 -20.98
C SER A 192 4.22 24.91 -20.51
N TYR A 193 5.25 24.20 -20.01
CA TYR A 193 6.41 24.79 -19.34
C TYR A 193 7.72 24.67 -20.13
N GLY A 194 7.73 23.90 -21.23
CA GLY A 194 8.88 23.75 -22.13
C GLY A 194 9.55 22.38 -22.03
N LYS A 195 9.92 21.84 -23.22
CA LYS A 195 10.48 20.49 -23.35
C LYS A 195 11.82 20.27 -22.62
N ASN A 196 12.59 21.35 -22.46
CA ASN A 196 13.94 21.28 -21.92
C ASN A 196 14.02 21.67 -20.44
N LYS A 197 12.89 21.99 -19.83
CA LYS A 197 12.82 22.35 -18.41
C LYS A 197 13.08 21.13 -17.51
N SER A 198 13.93 21.32 -16.52
CA SER A 198 14.34 20.34 -15.53
C SER A 198 13.65 20.59 -14.19
N TYR A 199 13.34 19.51 -13.49
CA TYR A 199 12.57 19.53 -12.25
C TYR A 199 13.38 18.84 -11.16
N LEU A 200 13.54 19.48 -10.01
CA LEU A 200 14.21 18.91 -8.83
C LEU A 200 13.19 18.71 -7.72
N SER A 201 13.20 17.55 -7.09
CA SER A 201 12.46 17.36 -5.84
C SER A 201 13.43 17.19 -4.68
N ILE A 202 13.21 17.93 -3.59
CA ILE A 202 14.01 17.87 -2.37
C ILE A 202 13.13 17.69 -1.14
N LEU A 203 13.73 17.12 -0.09
CA LEU A 203 13.18 17.09 1.27
C LEU A 203 14.15 17.81 2.21
N ALA A 204 13.70 18.87 2.84
CA ALA A 204 14.37 19.48 3.97
C ALA A 204 13.91 18.78 5.26
N SER A 205 14.82 18.19 6.00
CA SER A 205 14.50 17.48 7.24
C SER A 205 15.69 17.45 8.18
N GLY A 206 15.49 17.88 9.43
CA GLY A 206 16.51 17.84 10.48
C GLY A 206 17.79 18.61 10.12
N GLY A 207 17.66 19.70 9.37
CA GLY A 207 18.80 20.51 8.92
C GLY A 207 19.58 19.94 7.73
N GLN A 208 19.14 18.82 7.16
CA GLN A 208 19.70 18.18 5.98
C GLN A 208 18.81 18.42 4.75
N ILE A 209 19.41 18.34 3.57
CA ILE A 209 18.71 18.42 2.29
C ILE A 209 18.89 17.08 1.59
N PHE A 210 17.80 16.37 1.43
CA PHE A 210 17.73 15.13 0.68
C PHE A 210 17.21 15.42 -0.73
N VAL A 211 17.79 14.77 -1.73
CA VAL A 211 17.35 14.91 -3.12
C VAL A 211 16.76 13.60 -3.63
N TYR A 212 15.70 13.70 -4.42
CA TYR A 212 15.02 12.55 -5.00
C TYR A 212 15.51 12.30 -6.43
N ASP A 213 15.84 11.05 -6.74
CA ASP A 213 16.24 10.61 -8.08
C ASP A 213 15.41 9.39 -8.54
N LYS A 214 15.78 8.18 -8.14
CA LYS A 214 15.15 6.92 -8.57
C LYS A 214 14.03 6.44 -7.64
N ALA A 215 13.86 7.04 -6.47
CA ALA A 215 12.79 6.70 -5.54
C ALA A 215 11.90 7.91 -5.23
N GLY A 216 10.77 7.66 -4.58
CA GLY A 216 9.84 8.70 -4.17
C GLY A 216 9.36 9.56 -5.33
N ILE A 217 9.24 10.85 -5.11
CA ILE A 217 8.77 11.83 -6.12
C ILE A 217 9.72 11.89 -7.34
N GLY A 218 11.04 11.69 -7.15
CA GLY A 218 12.00 11.70 -8.25
C GLY A 218 11.66 10.66 -9.33
N SER A 219 11.33 9.43 -8.92
CA SER A 219 10.93 8.38 -9.88
C SER A 219 9.64 8.71 -10.62
N ILE A 220 8.69 9.42 -9.99
CA ILE A 220 7.47 9.91 -10.67
C ILE A 220 7.86 10.91 -11.76
N LEU A 221 8.68 11.89 -11.41
CA LEU A 221 9.09 12.94 -12.34
C LEU A 221 9.85 12.38 -13.55
N TYR A 222 10.88 11.55 -13.30
CA TYR A 222 11.83 11.18 -14.34
C TYR A 222 11.44 9.90 -15.07
N GLU A 223 11.05 8.86 -14.34
CA GLU A 223 10.74 7.56 -14.94
C GLU A 223 9.30 7.47 -15.43
N ASP A 224 8.34 7.93 -14.63
CA ASP A 224 6.92 7.75 -14.96
C ASP A 224 6.44 8.85 -15.91
N MET A 225 6.63 10.13 -15.58
CA MET A 225 6.24 11.27 -16.42
C MET A 225 7.26 11.55 -17.54
N GLY A 226 8.52 11.12 -17.37
CA GLY A 226 9.62 11.35 -18.32
C GLY A 226 10.05 12.81 -18.41
N LEU A 227 9.93 13.58 -17.32
CA LEU A 227 10.45 14.94 -17.22
C LEU A 227 11.98 14.93 -17.18
N LYS A 228 12.57 16.08 -17.50
CA LYS A 228 14.03 16.19 -17.56
C LYS A 228 14.63 16.23 -16.16
N ARG A 229 15.57 15.33 -15.91
CA ARG A 229 16.41 15.30 -14.73
C ARG A 229 17.39 16.48 -14.74
N PRO A 230 17.59 17.20 -13.61
CA PRO A 230 18.58 18.27 -13.54
C PRO A 230 20.00 17.75 -13.74
N LYS A 231 20.85 18.56 -14.36
CA LYS A 231 22.28 18.29 -14.38
C LYS A 231 22.88 18.53 -12.98
N GLY A 232 23.81 17.70 -12.57
CA GLY A 232 24.43 17.78 -11.23
C GLY A 232 23.63 17.05 -10.13
N LEU A 233 22.44 16.52 -10.41
CA LEU A 233 21.71 15.70 -9.43
C LEU A 233 22.49 14.41 -9.12
N PRO A 234 22.82 14.11 -7.85
CA PRO A 234 23.47 12.85 -7.48
C PRO A 234 22.63 11.64 -7.86
N GLU A 235 23.30 10.56 -8.29
CA GLU A 235 22.62 9.29 -8.56
C GLU A 235 22.24 8.60 -7.25
N GLN A 236 20.99 8.21 -7.12
CA GLN A 236 20.52 7.38 -6.01
C GLN A 236 20.83 5.90 -6.30
N LYS A 237 21.53 5.24 -5.37
CA LYS A 237 22.00 3.85 -5.54
C LYS A 237 21.05 2.82 -4.93
N ASP A 238 20.35 3.19 -3.87
CA ASP A 238 19.42 2.34 -3.12
C ASP A 238 18.23 3.17 -2.64
N ILE A 239 17.44 2.66 -1.69
CA ILE A 239 16.29 3.38 -1.16
C ILE A 239 16.67 4.66 -0.40
N SER A 240 17.92 4.78 0.06
CA SER A 240 18.39 5.94 0.80
C SER A 240 18.52 7.15 -0.13
N LEU A 241 17.91 8.25 0.27
CA LEU A 241 18.00 9.49 -0.50
C LEU A 241 19.40 10.10 -0.35
N PRO A 242 20.06 10.53 -1.45
CA PRO A 242 21.30 11.28 -1.36
C PRO A 242 21.11 12.58 -0.56
N VAL A 243 22.08 12.86 0.33
CA VAL A 243 22.15 14.11 1.09
C VAL A 243 23.12 15.05 0.41
N VAL A 244 22.73 16.31 0.27
CA VAL A 244 23.58 17.36 -0.30
C VAL A 244 23.74 18.52 0.67
N SER A 245 24.91 19.20 0.61
CA SER A 245 25.07 20.51 1.26
C SER A 245 24.33 21.61 0.49
N TYR A 246 24.27 22.81 1.04
CA TYR A 246 23.70 23.96 0.30
C TYR A 246 24.52 24.29 -0.97
N GLU A 247 25.85 24.17 -0.92
CA GLU A 247 26.72 24.35 -2.08
C GLU A 247 26.50 23.23 -3.10
N GLY A 248 26.31 21.99 -2.62
CA GLY A 248 25.91 20.85 -3.46
C GLY A 248 24.57 21.09 -4.15
N LEU A 249 23.58 21.63 -3.41
CA LEU A 249 22.29 22.01 -3.97
C LEU A 249 22.44 23.09 -5.05
N ALA A 250 23.29 24.11 -4.81
CA ALA A 250 23.55 25.18 -5.78
C ALA A 250 24.23 24.68 -7.07
N SER A 251 24.89 23.53 -7.03
CA SER A 251 25.50 22.91 -8.20
C SER A 251 24.52 22.10 -9.06
N ILE A 252 23.28 21.88 -8.58
CA ILE A 252 22.23 21.20 -9.32
C ILE A 252 21.47 22.22 -10.17
N GLU A 253 21.58 22.07 -11.50
CA GLU A 253 20.95 22.99 -12.45
C GLU A 253 19.47 22.63 -12.66
N ALA A 254 18.59 23.16 -11.79
CA ALA A 254 17.15 22.93 -11.87
C ALA A 254 16.40 24.21 -12.32
N ASP A 255 15.43 24.05 -13.26
CA ASP A 255 14.53 25.14 -13.65
C ASP A 255 13.35 25.27 -12.67
N TYR A 256 12.88 24.16 -12.09
CA TYR A 256 11.78 24.10 -11.13
C TYR A 256 12.16 23.23 -9.93
N ILE A 257 11.72 23.62 -8.74
CA ILE A 257 12.00 22.90 -7.49
C ILE A 257 10.68 22.58 -6.78
N LEU A 258 10.48 21.32 -6.42
CA LEU A 258 9.46 20.87 -5.47
C LEU A 258 10.18 20.68 -4.13
N ALA A 259 9.98 21.60 -3.20
CA ALA A 259 10.64 21.57 -1.90
C ALA A 259 9.65 21.09 -0.83
N MET A 260 9.93 19.93 -0.24
CA MET A 260 9.16 19.36 0.86
C MET A 260 9.83 19.58 2.20
N GLY A 261 9.03 19.72 3.25
CA GLY A 261 9.51 19.76 4.62
C GLY A 261 8.40 20.04 5.62
N THR A 262 8.71 19.92 6.90
CA THR A 262 7.88 20.50 7.96
C THR A 262 7.91 22.02 7.89
N LYS A 263 7.00 22.71 8.58
CA LYS A 263 7.01 24.18 8.63
C LYS A 263 8.35 24.73 9.12
N ASP A 264 8.95 24.08 10.11
CA ASP A 264 10.21 24.50 10.70
C ASP A 264 11.40 24.23 9.77
N ASP A 265 11.44 23.08 9.12
CA ASP A 265 12.48 22.74 8.15
C ASP A 265 12.44 23.69 6.94
N MET A 266 11.24 23.98 6.42
CA MET A 266 11.06 24.93 5.33
C MET A 266 11.43 26.37 5.73
N ALA A 267 11.11 26.75 6.96
CA ALA A 267 11.52 28.07 7.49
C ALA A 267 13.05 28.16 7.61
N ALA A 268 13.71 27.08 8.03
CA ALA A 268 15.18 27.01 8.09
C ALA A 268 15.81 27.07 6.69
N LEU A 269 15.29 26.28 5.75
CA LEU A 269 15.73 26.27 4.34
C LEU A 269 15.66 27.67 3.74
N LYS A 270 14.54 28.37 3.89
CA LYS A 270 14.30 29.71 3.34
C LYS A 270 15.15 30.83 3.97
N LYS A 271 15.69 30.61 5.16
CA LYS A 271 16.63 31.57 5.78
C LYS A 271 18.03 31.51 5.18
N ASN A 272 18.40 30.37 4.60
CA ASN A 272 19.75 30.17 4.06
C ASN A 272 20.03 31.10 2.86
N SER A 273 21.20 31.70 2.83
CA SER A 273 21.60 32.63 1.76
C SER A 273 21.79 31.91 0.42
N VAL A 274 22.36 30.71 0.41
CA VAL A 274 22.57 29.92 -0.83
C VAL A 274 21.23 29.53 -1.44
N TRP A 275 20.25 29.10 -0.62
CA TRP A 275 18.90 28.83 -1.10
C TRP A 275 18.29 30.02 -1.83
N LYS A 276 18.38 31.21 -1.24
CA LYS A 276 17.83 32.45 -1.82
C LYS A 276 18.47 32.84 -3.16
N GLU A 277 19.73 32.44 -3.37
CA GLU A 277 20.47 32.72 -4.59
C GLU A 277 20.22 31.75 -5.73
N LEU A 278 19.54 30.59 -5.48
CA LEU A 278 19.21 29.63 -6.53
C LEU A 278 18.37 30.28 -7.64
N PRO A 279 18.71 30.05 -8.93
CA PRO A 279 17.95 30.63 -10.04
C PRO A 279 16.46 30.34 -9.99
N ALA A 280 16.06 29.08 -9.67
CA ALA A 280 14.66 28.70 -9.54
C ALA A 280 13.94 29.47 -8.42
N VAL A 281 14.63 29.70 -7.29
CA VAL A 281 14.06 30.47 -6.16
C VAL A 281 13.86 31.94 -6.54
N LYS A 282 14.85 32.55 -7.18
CA LYS A 282 14.77 33.94 -7.65
C LYS A 282 13.65 34.16 -8.69
N GLN A 283 13.34 33.16 -9.45
CA GLN A 283 12.29 33.19 -10.51
C GLN A 283 10.90 32.82 -9.99
N GLY A 284 10.76 32.47 -8.70
CA GLY A 284 9.49 31.98 -8.15
C GLY A 284 9.13 30.54 -8.57
N HIS A 285 10.04 29.81 -9.20
CA HIS A 285 9.80 28.44 -9.71
C HIS A 285 9.96 27.39 -8.60
N VAL A 286 9.34 27.60 -7.45
CA VAL A 286 9.39 26.70 -6.31
C VAL A 286 7.99 26.37 -5.80
N ALA A 287 7.60 25.10 -5.82
CA ALA A 287 6.44 24.64 -5.06
C ALA A 287 6.89 24.22 -3.66
N GLU A 288 6.34 24.86 -2.65
CA GLU A 288 6.52 24.47 -1.26
C GLU A 288 5.45 23.44 -0.88
N LEU A 289 5.88 22.24 -0.49
CA LEU A 289 5.02 21.13 -0.15
C LEU A 289 5.17 20.76 1.33
N PRO A 290 4.08 20.51 2.06
CA PRO A 290 4.21 19.93 3.39
C PRO A 290 4.82 18.53 3.29
N ALA A 291 5.66 18.14 4.27
CA ALA A 291 6.24 16.80 4.28
C ALA A 291 5.16 15.72 4.26
N SER A 292 4.10 15.83 5.07
CA SER A 292 2.89 15.03 4.95
C SER A 292 1.88 15.77 4.06
N PRO A 293 1.25 15.12 3.08
CA PRO A 293 1.35 13.70 2.71
C PRO A 293 2.44 13.40 1.66
N TYR A 294 3.15 14.39 1.14
CA TYR A 294 3.96 14.26 -0.08
C TYR A 294 5.15 13.31 0.06
N PHE A 295 5.74 13.17 1.25
CA PHE A 295 6.77 12.17 1.48
C PHE A 295 6.27 10.76 1.18
N ASN A 296 5.11 10.39 1.75
CA ASN A 296 4.51 9.07 1.55
C ASN A 296 4.00 8.86 0.12
N GLN A 297 3.50 9.90 -0.56
CA GLN A 297 2.94 9.80 -1.92
C GLN A 297 3.89 9.13 -2.90
N GLY A 298 5.17 9.48 -2.84
CA GLY A 298 6.17 8.94 -3.74
C GLY A 298 6.43 7.44 -3.59
N TYR A 299 6.05 6.85 -2.46
CA TYR A 299 6.26 5.43 -2.12
C TYR A 299 4.97 4.60 -2.14
N SER A 300 3.82 5.21 -2.37
CA SER A 300 2.52 4.55 -2.46
C SER A 300 2.01 4.54 -3.88
N SER A 301 1.49 3.40 -4.35
CA SER A 301 0.91 3.28 -5.69
C SER A 301 -0.27 4.23 -5.90
N ILE A 302 -1.17 4.33 -4.90
CA ILE A 302 -2.30 5.28 -4.91
C ILE A 302 -1.79 6.71 -4.75
N GLY A 303 -0.78 6.92 -3.91
CA GLY A 303 -0.16 8.23 -3.72
C GLY A 303 0.47 8.78 -4.99
N ARG A 304 1.15 7.95 -5.78
CA ARG A 304 1.67 8.32 -7.10
C ARG A 304 0.58 8.79 -8.05
N LEU A 305 -0.56 8.09 -8.07
CA LEU A 305 -1.70 8.49 -8.90
C LEU A 305 -2.28 9.83 -8.42
N SER A 306 -2.45 10.02 -7.11
CA SER A 306 -2.89 11.30 -6.50
C SER A 306 -1.95 12.46 -6.88
N PHE A 307 -0.63 12.22 -6.83
CA PHE A 307 0.36 13.21 -7.21
C PHE A 307 0.22 13.69 -8.67
N LEU A 308 -0.12 12.77 -9.61
CA LEU A 308 -0.38 13.17 -10.99
C LEU A 308 -1.62 14.06 -11.11
N ASP A 309 -2.66 13.77 -10.33
CA ASP A 309 -3.92 14.52 -10.35
C ASP A 309 -3.73 15.93 -9.73
N GLU A 310 -2.89 16.05 -8.69
CA GLU A 310 -2.60 17.29 -7.99
C GLU A 310 -1.58 18.20 -8.73
N TRP A 311 -0.93 17.69 -9.79
CA TRP A 311 0.18 18.40 -10.43
C TRP A 311 -0.16 19.80 -10.92
N ASN A 312 -1.33 20.01 -11.47
CA ASN A 312 -1.71 21.32 -12.01
C ASN A 312 -1.77 22.39 -10.88
N ASP A 313 -2.36 22.01 -9.73
CA ASP A 313 -2.42 22.89 -8.55
C ASP A 313 -1.02 23.19 -7.99
N LEU A 314 -0.09 22.22 -8.11
CA LEU A 314 1.30 22.43 -7.69
C LEU A 314 2.02 23.41 -8.61
N MET A 315 1.77 23.35 -9.92
CA MET A 315 2.40 24.25 -10.89
C MET A 315 1.81 25.66 -10.88
N GLU A 316 0.53 25.80 -10.54
CA GLU A 316 -0.08 27.11 -10.34
C GLU A 316 0.60 27.86 -9.19
N LYS A 317 0.84 27.16 -8.07
CA LYS A 317 1.56 27.71 -6.91
C LYS A 317 3.02 28.13 -7.21
N MET A 318 3.63 27.58 -8.26
CA MET A 318 4.99 27.97 -8.69
C MET A 318 5.02 29.24 -9.56
N ASN A 319 3.87 29.70 -10.03
CA ASN A 319 3.78 30.85 -10.94
C ASN A 319 3.12 32.08 -10.28
N GLU A 320 2.71 31.96 -9.01
CA GLU A 320 2.26 33.06 -8.15
C GLU A 320 3.45 33.72 -7.43
#